data_8f6250290a7ac80315374cb7ccf61305
#
_entry.id   8f6250290a7ac80315374cb7ccf61305
#
_cell.length_a   1.000
_cell.length_b   1.000
_cell.length_c   1.000
_cell.angle_alpha   90.00
_cell.angle_beta   90.00
_cell.angle_gamma   90.00
#
_symmetry.space_group_name_H-M   'P 1'
#
loop_
_entity.id
_entity.type
_entity.pdbx_description
1 polymer ?
#
loop_
_entity_poly.entity_id
_entity_poly.type
_entity_poly.pdbx_seq_one_letter_code
_entity_poly.pdbx_strand_id
1 'polypeptide(L)'
;MVPDCIFSEVSEPMNTAYCGMGIAFEKYTGHRGKSGASEASCEFFTSIATVLDKAGIPWQLTEMGKIDKGGGGTIAQYMTDLGMDVIDCGTPVLGMHSPYEVTSMVDVYWTYKAYSEFFNKY
;
A
#
# COMPACT_ATOMS: atom_id res chain seq x y z
N MET A 1 -12.60 -15.59 5.79
CA MET A 1 -12.11 -14.27 5.33
C MET A 1 -11.07 -14.57 4.28
N VAL A 2 -11.33 -14.27 3.01
CA VAL A 2 -10.42 -14.61 1.93
C VAL A 2 -9.37 -13.49 1.85
N PRO A 3 -8.09 -13.80 2.02
CA PRO A 3 -7.04 -12.81 1.83
C PRO A 3 -6.86 -12.65 0.34
N ASP A 4 -7.25 -11.53 -0.24
CA ASP A 4 -7.01 -11.31 -1.65
C ASP A 4 -7.31 -9.88 -2.05
N CYS A 5 -6.52 -8.97 -1.57
CA CYS A 5 -6.84 -7.61 -1.94
C CYS A 5 -5.96 -7.03 -3.01
N ILE A 6 -4.81 -7.59 -3.29
CA ILE A 6 -3.91 -7.01 -4.29
C ILE A 6 -3.54 -8.00 -5.41
N PHE A 7 -3.45 -9.30 -5.16
CA PHE A 7 -3.21 -10.29 -6.23
C PHE A 7 -3.82 -11.66 -5.92
N SER A 8 -4.64 -12.19 -6.82
CA SER A 8 -5.29 -13.50 -6.72
C SER A 8 -4.38 -14.72 -7.01
N GLU A 9 -3.10 -14.54 -7.21
CA GLU A 9 -2.17 -15.60 -7.61
C GLU A 9 -1.06 -15.90 -6.61
N VAL A 10 -1.18 -15.44 -5.38
CA VAL A 10 -0.15 -15.67 -4.39
C VAL A 10 -0.41 -16.99 -3.67
N SER A 11 0.29 -18.02 -4.07
CA SER A 11 0.22 -19.38 -3.48
C SER A 11 1.06 -19.56 -2.22
N GLU A 12 1.67 -18.49 -1.69
CA GLU A 12 2.50 -18.54 -0.49
C GLU A 12 2.11 -17.44 0.50
N PRO A 13 2.32 -17.66 1.81
CA PRO A 13 2.00 -16.66 2.83
C PRO A 13 2.87 -15.42 2.65
N MET A 14 2.29 -14.38 2.14
CA MET A 14 2.88 -13.05 2.00
C MET A 14 2.04 -12.05 2.79
N ASN A 15 2.59 -10.89 3.05
CA ASN A 15 1.86 -9.79 3.65
C ASN A 15 0.83 -9.26 2.64
N THR A 16 -0.38 -9.80 2.72
CA THR A 16 -1.50 -9.43 1.84
C THR A 16 -2.43 -8.49 2.58
N ALA A 17 -2.89 -7.44 1.92
CA ALA A 17 -3.90 -6.57 2.48
C ALA A 17 -5.26 -7.26 2.60
N TYR A 18 -6.00 -6.97 3.65
CA TYR A 18 -7.32 -7.51 3.91
C TYR A 18 -8.37 -6.41 3.79
N CYS A 19 -9.46 -6.69 3.07
CA CYS A 19 -10.60 -5.80 3.02
C CYS A 19 -11.26 -5.65 4.41
N GLY A 20 -11.60 -4.42 4.78
CA GLY A 20 -12.17 -4.10 6.08
C GLY A 20 -11.15 -3.79 7.18
N MET A 21 -9.86 -3.77 6.86
CA MET A 21 -8.79 -3.55 7.84
C MET A 21 -8.10 -2.19 7.69
N GLY A 22 -8.68 -1.28 6.94
CA GLY A 22 -8.17 0.07 6.77
C GLY A 22 -7.26 0.26 5.56
N ILE A 23 -6.57 1.39 5.52
CA ILE A 23 -5.65 1.73 4.42
C ILE A 23 -4.45 0.79 4.38
N ALA A 24 -4.08 0.33 3.20
CA ALA A 24 -2.92 -0.51 2.97
C ALA A 24 -1.72 0.32 2.51
N PHE A 25 -0.55 0.04 3.07
CA PHE A 25 0.73 0.65 2.70
C PHE A 25 1.65 -0.38 2.10
N GLU A 26 2.27 -0.03 0.99
CA GLU A 26 3.33 -0.79 0.36
C GLU A 26 4.68 -0.11 0.58
N LYS A 27 5.45 -0.68 1.49
CA LYS A 27 6.77 -0.15 1.81
C LYS A 27 7.76 -0.37 0.66
N TYR A 28 7.59 -1.44 -0.09
CA TYR A 28 8.45 -1.83 -1.18
C TYR A 28 7.65 -2.05 -2.46
N THR A 29 8.05 -1.39 -3.54
CA THR A 29 7.51 -1.62 -4.88
C THR A 29 8.66 -1.99 -5.83
N GLY A 30 8.43 -2.92 -6.74
CA GLY A 30 9.44 -3.34 -7.69
C GLY A 30 8.87 -4.24 -8.75
N HIS A 31 9.56 -4.32 -9.88
CA HIS A 31 9.15 -5.14 -11.02
C HIS A 31 10.37 -5.87 -11.59
N ARG A 32 10.29 -7.21 -11.65
CA ARG A 32 11.31 -8.07 -12.28
C ARG A 32 12.75 -7.82 -11.82
N GLY A 33 12.98 -7.96 -10.53
CA GLY A 33 14.27 -7.66 -9.93
C GLY A 33 14.32 -6.20 -9.45
N LYS A 34 15.45 -5.80 -8.92
CA LYS A 34 15.61 -4.50 -8.24
C LYS A 34 15.70 -3.28 -9.16
N SER A 35 15.63 -3.47 -10.48
CA SER A 35 15.56 -2.33 -11.39
C SER A 35 14.16 -1.75 -11.40
N GLY A 36 14.04 -0.47 -11.17
CA GLY A 36 12.74 0.20 -11.08
C GLY A 36 11.97 -0.10 -9.78
N ALA A 37 12.70 -0.41 -8.72
CA ALA A 37 12.15 -0.59 -7.39
C ALA A 37 12.26 0.70 -6.58
N SER A 38 11.32 0.90 -5.67
CA SER A 38 11.39 1.92 -4.63
C SER A 38 11.13 1.30 -3.25
N GLU A 39 11.74 1.85 -2.22
CA GLU A 39 11.52 1.44 -0.85
C GLU A 39 11.35 2.69 0.01
N ALA A 40 10.25 2.76 0.75
CA ALA A 40 10.03 3.83 1.70
C ALA A 40 10.97 3.69 2.91
N SER A 41 11.56 4.80 3.36
CA SER A 41 12.39 4.81 4.56
C SER A 41 11.54 4.47 5.81
N CYS A 42 12.15 3.78 6.77
CA CYS A 42 11.47 3.44 8.02
C CYS A 42 11.05 4.69 8.79
N GLU A 43 11.84 5.73 8.73
CA GLU A 43 11.61 7.02 9.39
C GLU A 43 10.35 7.69 8.81
N PHE A 44 10.24 7.74 7.49
CA PHE A 44 9.09 8.32 6.82
C PHE A 44 7.83 7.53 7.10
N PHE A 45 7.88 6.20 6.95
CA PHE A 45 6.74 5.32 7.27
C PHE A 45 6.30 5.48 8.74
N THR A 46 7.24 5.45 9.70
CA THR A 46 6.93 5.61 11.13
C THR A 46 6.27 6.96 11.42
N SER A 47 6.71 8.01 10.73
CA SER A 47 6.10 9.34 10.83
C SER A 47 4.63 9.33 10.40
N ILE A 48 4.31 8.67 9.29
CA ILE A 48 2.93 8.53 8.81
C ILE A 48 2.10 7.66 9.76
N ALA A 49 2.60 6.47 10.11
CA ALA A 49 1.92 5.55 11.02
C ALA A 49 1.58 6.23 12.36
N THR A 50 2.50 7.04 12.91
CA THR A 50 2.25 7.81 14.13
C THR A 50 1.09 8.79 14.00
N VAL A 51 0.92 9.41 12.83
CA VAL A 51 -0.23 10.31 12.57
C VAL A 51 -1.53 9.52 12.57
N LEU A 52 -1.56 8.41 11.87
CA LEU A 52 -2.74 7.57 11.75
C LEU A 52 -3.14 6.95 13.09
N ASP A 53 -2.19 6.46 13.85
CA ASP A 53 -2.43 5.90 15.19
C ASP A 53 -3.04 6.95 16.14
N LYS A 54 -2.52 8.18 16.13
CA LYS A 54 -3.08 9.28 16.92
C LYS A 54 -4.49 9.65 16.51
N ALA A 55 -4.81 9.51 15.24
CA ALA A 55 -6.15 9.77 14.70
C ALA A 55 -7.09 8.57 14.82
N GLY A 56 -6.63 7.43 15.31
CA GLY A 56 -7.40 6.19 15.42
C GLY A 56 -7.77 5.59 14.07
N ILE A 57 -6.95 5.80 13.05
CA ILE A 57 -7.18 5.30 11.69
C ILE A 57 -6.50 3.95 11.53
N PRO A 58 -7.22 2.87 11.23
CA PRO A 58 -6.64 1.56 11.00
C PRO A 58 -5.82 1.54 9.71
N TRP A 59 -4.67 0.89 9.78
CA TRP A 59 -3.78 0.71 8.65
C TRP A 59 -3.12 -0.66 8.68
N GLN A 60 -2.60 -1.10 7.55
CA GLN A 60 -1.92 -2.38 7.40
C GLN A 60 -0.75 -2.25 6.42
N LEU A 61 0.28 -3.08 6.63
CA LEU A 61 1.37 -3.25 5.68
C LEU A 61 1.05 -4.39 4.72
N THR A 62 1.40 -4.19 3.48
CA THR A 62 1.23 -5.18 2.42
C THR A 62 2.42 -5.19 1.49
N GLU A 63 2.50 -6.22 0.69
CA GLU A 63 3.48 -6.37 -0.38
C GLU A 63 2.78 -6.79 -1.67
N MET A 64 3.18 -6.21 -2.79
CA MET A 64 2.67 -6.57 -4.12
C MET A 64 3.41 -7.78 -4.70
N GLY A 65 3.06 -8.98 -4.27
CA GLY A 65 3.65 -10.20 -4.81
C GLY A 65 5.03 -10.52 -4.24
N LYS A 66 5.72 -11.49 -4.85
CA LYS A 66 7.06 -11.89 -4.43
C LYS A 66 8.08 -10.83 -4.79
N ILE A 67 8.89 -10.44 -3.83
CA ILE A 67 10.07 -9.61 -4.07
C ILE A 67 10.91 -10.26 -5.18
N ASP A 68 11.32 -9.47 -6.15
CA ASP A 68 12.11 -9.87 -7.33
C ASP A 68 11.38 -10.71 -8.40
N LYS A 69 10.17 -11.20 -8.18
CA LYS A 69 9.45 -12.04 -9.14
C LYS A 69 8.09 -11.49 -9.60
N GLY A 70 7.44 -10.77 -8.74
CA GLY A 70 6.14 -10.17 -8.99
C GLY A 70 6.11 -8.75 -8.48
N GLY A 71 4.95 -8.15 -8.57
CA GLY A 71 4.75 -6.78 -8.19
C GLY A 71 4.73 -5.81 -9.35
N GLY A 72 4.22 -4.63 -9.12
CA GLY A 72 4.14 -3.55 -10.09
C GLY A 72 5.11 -2.44 -9.77
N GLY A 73 5.65 -1.80 -10.79
CA GLY A 73 6.26 -0.49 -10.65
C GLY A 73 5.15 0.56 -10.55
N THR A 74 5.34 1.52 -9.65
CA THR A 74 4.46 2.66 -9.49
C THR A 74 5.19 3.95 -9.88
N ILE A 75 4.52 5.08 -9.82
CA ILE A 75 5.17 6.38 -10.02
C ILE A 75 6.17 6.71 -8.90
N ALA A 76 6.12 6.00 -7.78
CA ALA A 76 7.03 6.17 -6.64
C ALA A 76 8.50 6.14 -7.07
N GLN A 77 8.86 5.22 -7.94
CA GLN A 77 10.22 5.12 -8.50
C GLN A 77 10.70 6.45 -9.09
N TYR A 78 9.90 7.11 -9.90
CA TYR A 78 10.31 8.38 -10.55
C TYR A 78 10.39 9.55 -9.56
N MET A 79 9.59 9.48 -8.51
CA MET A 79 9.62 10.51 -7.46
C MET A 79 10.84 10.32 -6.53
N THR A 80 11.21 9.07 -6.25
CA THR A 80 12.43 8.77 -5.47
C THR A 80 13.69 9.18 -6.21
N ASP A 81 13.72 9.07 -7.53
CA ASP A 81 14.84 9.57 -8.36
C ASP A 81 15.03 11.10 -8.23
N LEU A 82 13.98 11.81 -7.87
CA LEU A 82 14.02 13.26 -7.55
C LEU A 82 14.38 13.55 -6.09
N GLY A 83 14.69 12.52 -5.29
CA GLY A 83 15.06 12.67 -3.89
C GLY A 83 13.89 12.88 -2.94
N MET A 84 12.67 12.49 -3.33
CA MET A 84 11.49 12.58 -2.46
C MET A 84 11.36 11.33 -1.60
N ASP A 85 10.87 11.50 -0.38
CA ASP A 85 10.34 10.39 0.41
C ASP A 85 8.97 10.00 -0.13
N VAL A 86 8.82 8.74 -0.52
CA VAL A 86 7.59 8.23 -1.14
C VAL A 86 7.20 6.90 -0.52
N ILE A 87 5.91 6.69 -0.33
CA ILE A 87 5.32 5.41 0.01
C ILE A 87 4.00 5.24 -0.74
N ASP A 88 3.80 4.06 -1.30
CA ASP A 88 2.52 3.74 -1.92
C ASP A 88 1.50 3.33 -0.86
N CYS A 89 0.29 3.86 -1.00
CA CYS A 89 -0.80 3.50 -0.12
C CYS A 89 -2.15 3.65 -0.82
N GLY A 90 -3.12 2.88 -0.37
CA GLY A 90 -4.45 2.95 -0.94
C GLY A 90 -5.47 2.05 -0.26
N THR A 91 -6.65 2.04 -0.83
CA THR A 91 -7.74 1.17 -0.42
C THR A 91 -7.49 -0.25 -0.92
N PRO A 92 -7.58 -1.28 -0.07
CA PRO A 92 -7.53 -2.67 -0.52
C PRO A 92 -8.61 -2.97 -1.55
N VAL A 93 -8.23 -3.65 -2.64
CA VAL A 93 -9.13 -3.98 -3.75
C VAL A 93 -9.03 -5.46 -4.09
N LEU A 94 -10.16 -6.13 -4.22
CA LEU A 94 -10.26 -7.49 -4.75
C LEU A 94 -10.34 -7.45 -6.27
N GLY A 95 -9.62 -8.33 -6.95
CA GLY A 95 -9.67 -8.45 -8.40
C GLY A 95 -9.05 -7.26 -9.12
N MET A 96 -7.97 -6.70 -8.62
CA MET A 96 -7.24 -5.61 -9.26
C MET A 96 -6.90 -5.96 -10.72
N HIS A 97 -7.16 -5.03 -11.63
CA HIS A 97 -7.02 -5.18 -13.09
C HIS A 97 -8.01 -6.17 -13.73
N SER A 98 -8.98 -6.69 -12.98
CA SER A 98 -10.06 -7.50 -13.55
C SER A 98 -11.21 -6.64 -14.09
N PRO A 99 -12.13 -7.21 -14.89
CA PRO A 99 -13.33 -6.49 -15.31
C PRO A 99 -14.25 -6.06 -14.16
N TYR A 100 -14.12 -6.69 -13.01
CA TYR A 100 -14.86 -6.39 -11.78
C TYR A 100 -13.91 -6.30 -10.61
N GLU A 101 -13.81 -5.11 -10.04
CA GLU A 101 -13.05 -4.86 -8.84
C GLU A 101 -13.99 -4.54 -7.68
N VAL A 102 -13.67 -5.05 -6.51
CA VAL A 102 -14.50 -4.87 -5.32
C VAL A 102 -13.64 -4.34 -4.19
N THR A 103 -14.13 -3.33 -3.49
CA THR A 103 -13.49 -2.81 -2.29
C THR A 103 -14.51 -2.62 -1.16
N SER A 104 -14.03 -2.50 0.06
CA SER A 104 -14.84 -2.19 1.23
C SER A 104 -15.08 -0.68 1.34
N MET A 105 -16.34 -0.26 1.48
CA MET A 105 -16.67 1.15 1.72
C MET A 105 -16.05 1.69 3.01
N VAL A 106 -15.83 0.83 3.99
CA VAL A 106 -15.14 1.20 5.24
C VAL A 106 -13.68 1.56 4.96
N ASP A 107 -13.00 0.80 4.09
CA ASP A 107 -11.61 1.08 3.73
C ASP A 107 -11.50 2.35 2.87
N VAL A 108 -12.48 2.61 2.00
CA VAL A 108 -12.57 3.89 1.27
C VAL A 108 -12.66 5.06 2.25
N TYR A 109 -13.51 4.94 3.27
CA TYR A 109 -13.62 5.96 4.31
C TYR A 109 -12.31 6.17 5.08
N TRP A 110 -11.66 5.09 5.51
CA TRP A 110 -10.39 5.17 6.22
C TRP A 110 -9.27 5.72 5.34
N THR A 111 -9.24 5.37 4.07
CA THR A 111 -8.28 5.94 3.11
C THR A 111 -8.48 7.45 2.97
N TYR A 112 -9.73 7.91 2.81
CA TYR A 112 -10.04 9.33 2.80
C TYR A 112 -9.58 10.05 4.08
N LYS A 113 -9.84 9.46 5.25
CA LYS A 113 -9.41 10.02 6.54
C LYS A 113 -7.89 10.07 6.65
N ALA A 114 -7.20 9.02 6.20
CA ALA A 114 -5.74 8.96 6.22
C ALA A 114 -5.11 10.07 5.38
N TYR A 115 -5.58 10.28 4.15
CA TYR A 115 -5.13 11.39 3.31
C TYR A 115 -5.44 12.75 3.94
N SER A 116 -6.62 12.92 4.53
CA SER A 116 -6.99 14.16 5.20
C SER A 116 -6.03 14.49 6.34
N GLU A 117 -5.70 13.52 7.19
CA GLU A 117 -4.74 13.70 8.29
C GLU A 117 -3.32 13.95 7.81
N PHE A 118 -2.91 13.27 6.74
CA PHE A 118 -1.61 13.50 6.11
C PHE A 118 -1.47 14.95 5.63
N PHE A 119 -2.42 15.46 4.82
CA PHE A 119 -2.38 16.83 4.30
C PHE A 119 -2.58 17.91 5.37
N ASN A 120 -3.17 17.59 6.52
CA ASN A 120 -3.27 18.54 7.62
C ASN A 120 -1.95 18.67 8.40
N LYS A 121 -1.08 17.66 8.29
CA LYS A 121 0.21 17.65 8.99
C LYS A 121 1.34 18.21 8.15
N TYR A 122 1.33 17.95 6.84
CA TYR A 122 2.39 18.32 5.89
C TYR A 122 1.88 19.33 4.86
#